data_ee5bb665748c67c3ea3dbb51fa23295f
#
_entry.id   ee5bb665748c67c3ea3dbb51fa23295f
#
_cell.length_a   1.000
_cell.length_b   1.000
_cell.length_c   1.000
_cell.angle_alpha   90.00
_cell.angle_beta   90.00
_cell.angle_gamma   90.00
#
_symmetry.space_group_name_H-M   'P 1'
#
loop_
_entity.id
_entity.type
_entity.pdbx_description
1 polymer ?
#
loop_
_entity_poly.entity_id
_entity_poly.type
_entity_poly.pdbx_seq_one_letter_code
_entity_poly.pdbx_strand_id
1 'polypeptide(L)'
;MKHRLVLVVPVLALAVLSLAMQDAPRRQGGRGGKGGKPPQDGVVKPEMRDTIKGAMYADNWFAMYINGKLVAVDSIDFLPHNVVAIDLLPEYPMTIAVIAKDNADPKTACEYGRSIGDGGFILKFADGTVTDASWKAKCVFHGPIDRDTANPKVRTEPLPENWFAVDFDDSKWEAATEWSEERIQPKQPYYEHDFKGARWIWTGDLDLDNTVLFRKRIEKPDAKRRWTTKPDLDTAGPTPVK
;
A
#
# COMPACT_ATOMS: atom_id res chain seq x y z
N MET A 1 -27.14 57.51 -40.15
CA MET A 1 -27.32 56.28 -40.91
C MET A 1 -26.51 55.18 -40.21
N LYS A 2 -27.20 54.22 -39.54
CA LYS A 2 -26.58 53.15 -38.77
C LYS A 2 -26.66 51.88 -39.60
N HIS A 3 -25.52 51.37 -40.11
CA HIS A 3 -25.44 50.09 -40.81
C HIS A 3 -25.35 48.96 -39.76
N ARG A 4 -26.37 48.10 -39.74
CA ARG A 4 -26.34 46.82 -38.97
C ARG A 4 -25.66 45.76 -39.83
N LEU A 5 -24.56 45.24 -39.35
CA LEU A 5 -23.87 44.09 -39.91
C LEU A 5 -24.60 42.82 -39.42
N VAL A 6 -25.17 42.06 -40.33
CA VAL A 6 -25.82 40.75 -40.08
C VAL A 6 -24.73 39.70 -40.29
N LEU A 7 -24.32 39.03 -39.21
CA LEU A 7 -23.40 37.92 -39.26
C LEU A 7 -24.17 36.63 -39.55
N VAL A 8 -24.00 36.09 -40.73
CA VAL A 8 -24.56 34.77 -41.10
C VAL A 8 -23.54 33.71 -40.69
N VAL A 9 -23.93 32.87 -39.73
CA VAL A 9 -23.15 31.69 -39.30
C VAL A 9 -23.59 30.48 -40.12
N PRO A 10 -22.72 29.80 -40.86
CA PRO A 10 -23.09 28.57 -41.51
C PRO A 10 -23.17 27.41 -40.50
N VAL A 11 -24.31 26.77 -40.46
CA VAL A 11 -24.53 25.52 -39.73
C VAL A 11 -23.83 24.39 -40.50
N LEU A 12 -22.74 23.89 -39.95
CA LEU A 12 -22.07 22.70 -40.47
C LEU A 12 -22.83 21.46 -39.97
N ALA A 13 -23.52 20.78 -40.86
CA ALA A 13 -24.16 19.50 -40.58
C ALA A 13 -23.08 18.43 -40.43
N LEU A 14 -22.87 17.93 -39.20
CA LEU A 14 -22.05 16.73 -38.94
C LEU A 14 -22.86 15.50 -39.33
N ALA A 15 -22.48 14.86 -40.44
CA ALA A 15 -22.97 13.54 -40.77
C ALA A 15 -22.36 12.51 -39.81
N VAL A 16 -23.19 11.95 -38.95
CA VAL A 16 -22.80 10.82 -38.08
C VAL A 16 -22.77 9.57 -38.96
N LEU A 17 -21.57 9.11 -39.29
CA LEU A 17 -21.37 7.80 -39.90
C LEU A 17 -21.54 6.74 -38.82
N SER A 18 -22.71 6.09 -38.80
CA SER A 18 -22.91 4.89 -37.98
C SER A 18 -22.12 3.73 -38.58
N LEU A 19 -20.93 3.44 -38.03
CA LEU A 19 -20.25 2.17 -38.29
C LEU A 19 -21.05 1.07 -37.57
N ALA A 20 -21.77 0.26 -38.33
CA ALA A 20 -22.30 -1.01 -37.85
C ALA A 20 -21.11 -1.91 -37.47
N MET A 21 -20.86 -2.08 -36.18
CA MET A 21 -19.99 -3.16 -35.68
C MET A 21 -20.70 -4.48 -36.01
N GLN A 22 -20.17 -5.20 -37.01
CA GLN A 22 -20.52 -6.58 -37.21
C GLN A 22 -20.06 -7.39 -36.01
N ASP A 23 -21.01 -8.00 -35.29
CA ASP A 23 -20.77 -8.95 -34.24
C ASP A 23 -19.96 -10.13 -34.79
N ALA A 24 -18.69 -10.20 -34.41
CA ALA A 24 -17.90 -11.40 -34.61
C ALA A 24 -18.51 -12.53 -33.76
N PRO A 25 -18.67 -13.74 -34.29
CA PRO A 25 -19.27 -14.83 -33.52
C PRO A 25 -18.42 -15.12 -32.27
N ARG A 26 -19.02 -14.92 -31.11
CA ARG A 26 -18.48 -15.34 -29.80
C ARG A 26 -18.18 -16.82 -29.88
N ARG A 27 -16.94 -17.20 -30.06
CA ARG A 27 -16.48 -18.57 -29.79
C ARG A 27 -16.73 -18.84 -28.29
N GLN A 28 -17.81 -19.55 -28.00
CA GLN A 28 -17.98 -20.26 -26.72
C GLN A 28 -16.90 -21.32 -26.63
N GLY A 29 -15.70 -20.90 -26.23
CA GLY A 29 -14.68 -21.81 -25.76
C GLY A 29 -15.09 -22.28 -24.37
N GLY A 30 -15.94 -23.30 -24.30
CA GLY A 30 -16.11 -24.09 -23.09
C GLY A 30 -14.74 -24.69 -22.71
N ARG A 31 -13.97 -23.96 -21.91
CA ARG A 31 -12.89 -24.58 -21.13
C ARG A 31 -13.55 -25.45 -20.07
N GLY A 32 -13.94 -26.64 -20.47
CA GLY A 32 -14.12 -27.74 -19.53
C GLY A 32 -12.84 -27.83 -18.72
N GLY A 33 -12.91 -27.49 -17.44
CA GLY A 33 -11.82 -27.73 -16.52
C GLY A 33 -11.46 -29.21 -16.64
N LYS A 34 -10.33 -29.50 -17.29
CA LYS A 34 -9.72 -30.83 -17.18
C LYS A 34 -9.43 -30.99 -15.71
N GLY A 35 -10.25 -31.79 -15.02
CA GLY A 35 -9.93 -32.28 -13.68
C GLY A 35 -8.52 -32.86 -13.76
N GLY A 36 -7.54 -32.10 -13.29
CA GLY A 36 -6.17 -32.54 -13.26
C GLY A 36 -6.13 -33.84 -12.43
N LYS A 37 -5.50 -34.87 -12.95
CA LYS A 37 -5.17 -36.05 -12.14
C LYS A 37 -4.54 -35.55 -10.84
N PRO A 38 -4.91 -36.10 -9.68
CA PRO A 38 -4.23 -35.77 -8.43
C PRO A 38 -2.73 -35.96 -8.63
N PRO A 39 -1.88 -35.08 -8.04
CA PRO A 39 -0.44 -35.22 -8.17
C PRO A 39 -0.03 -36.61 -7.71
N GLN A 40 0.76 -37.30 -8.52
CA GLN A 40 1.17 -38.70 -8.24
C GLN A 40 2.12 -38.81 -7.03
N ASP A 41 2.62 -37.67 -6.54
CA ASP A 41 3.66 -37.58 -5.50
C ASP A 41 3.19 -36.87 -4.22
N GLY A 42 1.90 -36.52 -4.09
CA GLY A 42 1.38 -35.78 -2.95
C GLY A 42 1.76 -34.30 -2.93
N VAL A 43 2.41 -33.80 -3.96
CA VAL A 43 2.80 -32.39 -4.08
C VAL A 43 1.59 -31.54 -4.49
N VAL A 44 1.23 -30.58 -3.65
CA VAL A 44 0.15 -29.62 -3.91
C VAL A 44 0.76 -28.24 -4.03
N LYS A 45 0.63 -27.62 -5.20
CA LYS A 45 1.09 -26.25 -5.45
C LYS A 45 0.03 -25.23 -5.03
N PRO A 46 0.44 -24.01 -4.66
CA PRO A 46 -0.49 -22.92 -4.39
C PRO A 46 -1.22 -22.48 -5.66
N GLU A 47 -2.44 -22.00 -5.49
CA GLU A 47 -3.30 -21.44 -6.53
C GLU A 47 -3.82 -20.07 -6.08
N MET A 48 -4.43 -19.29 -7.00
CA MET A 48 -4.99 -17.98 -6.66
C MET A 48 -6.04 -18.03 -5.54
N ARG A 49 -6.78 -19.12 -5.41
CA ARG A 49 -7.74 -19.32 -4.29
C ARG A 49 -7.07 -19.44 -2.92
N ASP A 50 -5.77 -19.65 -2.86
CA ASP A 50 -5.00 -19.73 -1.63
C ASP A 50 -4.48 -18.36 -1.19
N THR A 51 -4.63 -17.34 -2.03
CA THR A 51 -4.23 -15.97 -1.71
C THR A 51 -5.29 -15.22 -0.94
N ILE A 52 -4.86 -14.22 -0.19
CA ILE A 52 -5.71 -13.19 0.40
C ILE A 52 -5.44 -11.85 -0.29
N LYS A 53 -6.49 -11.08 -0.49
CA LYS A 53 -6.36 -9.71 -1.01
C LYS A 53 -5.99 -8.76 0.12
N GLY A 54 -5.16 -7.79 -0.20
CA GLY A 54 -4.80 -6.72 0.71
C GLY A 54 -4.83 -5.37 0.01
N ALA A 55 -5.17 -4.34 0.75
CA ALA A 55 -5.04 -2.95 0.34
C ALA A 55 -4.35 -2.16 1.44
N MET A 56 -3.49 -1.24 1.06
CA MET A 56 -2.78 -0.36 1.96
C MET A 56 -2.58 1.02 1.35
N TYR A 57 -2.53 2.01 2.23
CA TYR A 57 -2.33 3.40 1.87
C TYR A 57 -1.48 4.06 2.94
N ALA A 58 -0.56 4.93 2.55
CA ALA A 58 0.17 5.80 3.44
C ALA A 58 0.04 7.26 2.99
N ASP A 59 0.09 8.14 3.92
CA ASP A 59 0.37 9.55 3.71
C ASP A 59 1.84 9.80 4.12
N ASN A 60 2.79 9.74 3.14
CA ASN A 60 2.64 9.67 1.69
C ASN A 60 3.12 8.34 1.09
N TRP A 61 4.14 7.69 1.64
CA TRP A 61 4.83 6.56 1.03
C TRP A 61 5.09 5.43 2.03
N PHE A 62 5.15 4.19 1.55
CA PHE A 62 5.53 3.05 2.38
C PHE A 62 6.27 1.96 1.60
N ALA A 63 6.99 1.12 2.36
CA ALA A 63 7.42 -0.21 1.95
C ALA A 63 7.04 -1.24 3.01
N MET A 64 6.52 -2.40 2.58
CA MET A 64 6.00 -3.45 3.44
C MET A 64 6.72 -4.77 3.22
N TYR A 65 7.06 -5.39 4.32
CA TYR A 65 7.69 -6.71 4.40
C TYR A 65 6.74 -7.71 5.07
N ILE A 66 6.71 -8.92 4.55
CA ILE A 66 5.99 -10.05 5.17
C ILE A 66 7.01 -11.17 5.42
N ASN A 67 7.09 -11.63 6.66
CA ASN A 67 8.04 -12.66 7.07
C ASN A 67 9.47 -12.39 6.58
N GLY A 68 9.92 -11.13 6.71
CA GLY A 68 11.26 -10.69 6.34
C GLY A 68 11.48 -10.42 4.83
N LYS A 69 10.50 -10.65 3.97
CA LYS A 69 10.59 -10.43 2.52
C LYS A 69 9.81 -9.19 2.11
N LEU A 70 10.41 -8.33 1.28
CA LEU A 70 9.73 -7.18 0.67
C LEU A 70 8.59 -7.69 -0.23
N VAL A 71 7.38 -7.21 0.02
CA VAL A 71 6.16 -7.67 -0.67
C VAL A 71 5.47 -6.55 -1.42
N ALA A 72 5.47 -5.33 -0.88
CA ALA A 72 4.85 -4.19 -1.52
C ALA A 72 5.64 -2.91 -1.25
N VAL A 73 5.67 -2.06 -2.25
CA VAL A 73 6.23 -0.71 -2.18
C VAL A 73 5.27 0.22 -2.89
N ASP A 74 4.99 1.37 -2.32
CA ASP A 74 4.32 2.42 -3.07
C ASP A 74 5.24 2.86 -4.21
N SER A 75 4.77 2.70 -5.45
CA SER A 75 5.55 2.99 -6.65
C SER A 75 5.53 4.47 -7.03
N ILE A 76 4.73 5.28 -6.33
CA ILE A 76 4.61 6.72 -6.56
C ILE A 76 5.25 7.43 -5.39
N ASP A 77 6.41 8.02 -5.64
CA ASP A 77 7.16 8.74 -4.61
C ASP A 77 6.39 9.99 -4.15
N PHE A 78 5.82 9.92 -2.94
CA PHE A 78 5.22 11.01 -2.17
C PHE A 78 4.01 11.73 -2.80
N LEU A 79 3.87 11.81 -4.09
CA LEU A 79 2.76 12.44 -4.80
C LEU A 79 2.53 11.79 -6.17
N PRO A 80 1.27 11.60 -6.60
CA PRO A 80 0.04 11.69 -5.80
C PRO A 80 -0.07 10.55 -4.80
N HIS A 81 -0.95 10.70 -3.81
CA HIS A 81 -1.30 9.60 -2.88
C HIS A 81 -1.81 8.37 -3.64
N ASN A 82 -1.50 7.19 -3.13
CA ASN A 82 -1.77 5.94 -3.83
C ASN A 82 -2.32 4.87 -2.90
N VAL A 83 -3.19 3.99 -3.41
CA VAL A 83 -3.54 2.72 -2.78
C VAL A 83 -2.84 1.59 -3.48
N VAL A 84 -2.04 0.84 -2.75
CA VAL A 84 -1.41 -0.37 -3.25
C VAL A 84 -2.28 -1.57 -2.90
N ALA A 85 -2.68 -2.34 -3.91
CA ALA A 85 -3.43 -3.59 -3.73
C ALA A 85 -2.58 -4.79 -4.12
N ILE A 86 -2.66 -5.86 -3.32
CA ILE A 86 -1.87 -7.09 -3.53
C ILE A 86 -2.74 -8.34 -3.40
N ASP A 87 -2.28 -9.42 -4.00
CA ASP A 87 -2.69 -10.79 -3.67
C ASP A 87 -1.52 -11.47 -2.93
N LEU A 88 -1.72 -11.78 -1.66
CA LEU A 88 -0.71 -12.38 -0.78
C LEU A 88 -0.99 -13.86 -0.56
N LEU A 89 0.02 -14.71 -0.69
CA LEU A 89 -0.03 -16.09 -0.24
C LEU A 89 0.33 -16.14 1.27
N PRO A 90 -0.63 -16.27 2.19
CA PRO A 90 -0.38 -16.09 3.61
C PRO A 90 0.34 -17.33 4.20
N GLU A 91 1.35 -17.07 5.03
CA GLU A 91 2.01 -18.10 5.85
C GLU A 91 2.03 -17.62 7.29
N TYR A 92 1.28 -18.34 8.14
CA TYR A 92 1.16 -17.99 9.57
C TYR A 92 2.07 -18.87 10.44
N PRO A 93 2.63 -18.33 11.54
CA PRO A 93 2.54 -16.92 11.98
C PRO A 93 3.08 -15.96 10.93
N MET A 94 2.41 -14.83 10.73
CA MET A 94 2.80 -13.84 9.75
C MET A 94 3.28 -12.57 10.45
N THR A 95 4.53 -12.21 10.25
CA THR A 95 5.08 -10.93 10.70
C THR A 95 4.98 -9.92 9.59
N ILE A 96 4.27 -8.83 9.85
CA ILE A 96 4.18 -7.67 8.96
C ILE A 96 5.09 -6.59 9.52
N ALA A 97 5.95 -6.03 8.68
CA ALA A 97 6.80 -4.90 9.02
C ALA A 97 6.68 -3.84 7.93
N VAL A 98 6.48 -2.59 8.32
CA VAL A 98 6.26 -1.47 7.39
C VAL A 98 7.16 -0.32 7.78
N ILE A 99 7.79 0.31 6.79
CA ILE A 99 8.32 1.66 6.91
C ILE A 99 7.38 2.59 6.17
N ALA A 100 6.84 3.57 6.84
CA ALA A 100 6.00 4.60 6.26
C ALA A 100 6.66 5.98 6.43
N LYS A 101 6.47 6.84 5.44
CA LYS A 101 7.10 8.16 5.38
C LYS A 101 6.11 9.21 4.95
N ASP A 102 6.17 10.32 5.64
CA ASP A 102 5.66 11.60 5.18
C ASP A 102 6.59 12.24 4.14
N ASN A 103 6.08 13.17 3.32
CA ASN A 103 6.81 13.90 2.29
C ASN A 103 7.69 15.03 2.87
N ALA A 104 8.45 14.71 3.90
CA ALA A 104 9.28 15.67 4.60
C ALA A 104 10.70 15.78 4.01
N ASP A 105 11.18 16.98 3.83
CA ASP A 105 12.58 17.24 3.44
C ASP A 105 13.56 16.68 4.48
N PRO A 106 14.58 15.91 4.09
CA PRO A 106 15.46 15.20 5.02
C PRO A 106 16.34 16.12 5.89
N LYS A 107 16.45 17.41 5.56
CA LYS A 107 17.25 18.38 6.32
C LYS A 107 16.41 19.23 7.24
N THR A 108 15.16 19.47 6.86
CA THR A 108 14.29 20.41 7.58
C THR A 108 13.10 19.73 8.24
N ALA A 109 12.76 18.53 7.81
CA ALA A 109 11.53 17.83 8.17
C ALA A 109 10.25 18.66 7.89
N CYS A 110 10.32 19.55 6.91
CA CYS A 110 9.19 20.34 6.45
C CYS A 110 8.77 19.86 5.07
N GLU A 111 7.48 19.95 4.78
CA GLU A 111 6.94 19.84 3.45
C GLU A 111 6.90 21.19 2.74
N TYR A 112 6.98 21.18 1.41
CA TYR A 112 6.78 22.36 0.56
C TYR A 112 7.52 23.62 1.06
N GLY A 113 8.68 23.42 1.62
CA GLY A 113 9.57 24.47 2.11
C GLY A 113 9.44 24.80 3.59
N ARG A 114 8.26 25.12 4.12
CA ARG A 114 8.06 25.50 5.53
C ARG A 114 6.79 24.99 6.16
N SER A 115 6.05 24.12 5.50
CA SER A 115 4.86 23.50 6.08
C SER A 115 5.27 22.36 6.99
N ILE A 116 4.55 22.20 8.08
CA ILE A 116 4.58 20.99 8.87
C ILE A 116 3.63 20.02 8.16
N GLY A 117 4.09 18.82 7.88
CA GLY A 117 3.31 17.75 7.28
C GLY A 117 2.42 17.04 8.27
N ASP A 118 1.97 15.91 7.87
CA ASP A 118 1.31 14.93 8.70
C ASP A 118 1.62 13.53 8.16
N GLY A 119 1.25 12.50 8.91
CA GLY A 119 1.51 11.14 8.48
C GLY A 119 0.24 10.31 8.56
N GLY A 120 0.34 9.06 8.20
CA GLY A 120 -0.75 8.12 8.33
C GLY A 120 -0.48 6.84 7.56
N PHE A 121 -0.85 5.73 8.15
CA PHE A 121 -0.79 4.43 7.49
C PHE A 121 -2.05 3.63 7.80
N ILE A 122 -2.63 2.99 6.79
CA ILE A 122 -3.76 2.10 6.94
C ILE A 122 -3.59 0.85 6.08
N LEU A 123 -3.98 -0.31 6.62
CA LEU A 123 -3.92 -1.59 5.94
C LEU A 123 -5.14 -2.43 6.27
N LYS A 124 -5.64 -3.13 5.27
CA LYS A 124 -6.66 -4.17 5.44
C LYS A 124 -6.38 -5.37 4.55
N PHE A 125 -6.37 -6.56 5.14
CA PHE A 125 -6.36 -7.83 4.42
C PHE A 125 -7.71 -8.53 4.52
N ALA A 126 -8.05 -9.30 3.50
CA ALA A 126 -9.32 -10.02 3.43
C ALA A 126 -9.47 -11.12 4.50
N ASP A 127 -8.38 -11.52 5.14
CA ASP A 127 -8.37 -12.48 6.25
C ASP A 127 -8.75 -11.86 7.60
N GLY A 128 -9.09 -10.57 7.63
CA GLY A 128 -9.43 -9.81 8.83
C GLY A 128 -8.23 -9.13 9.52
N THR A 129 -7.02 -9.24 8.97
CA THR A 129 -5.87 -8.46 9.44
C THR A 129 -6.07 -6.99 9.08
N VAL A 130 -5.99 -6.12 10.08
CA VAL A 130 -6.18 -4.67 9.93
C VAL A 130 -5.15 -3.90 10.76
N THR A 131 -4.95 -2.64 10.43
CA THR A 131 -4.24 -1.69 11.30
C THR A 131 -5.14 -1.25 12.46
N ASP A 132 -4.56 -1.23 13.65
CA ASP A 132 -5.15 -0.77 14.90
C ASP A 132 -4.05 -0.47 15.94
N ALA A 133 -4.42 -0.05 17.16
CA ALA A 133 -3.47 0.27 18.24
C ALA A 133 -2.66 -0.95 18.76
N SER A 134 -2.94 -2.17 18.30
CA SER A 134 -2.16 -3.36 18.67
C SER A 134 -0.88 -3.54 17.84
N TRP A 135 -0.65 -2.70 16.85
CA TRP A 135 0.61 -2.62 16.14
C TRP A 135 1.67 -1.94 16.97
N LYS A 136 2.93 -2.30 16.77
CA LYS A 136 4.09 -1.58 17.30
C LYS A 136 4.51 -0.47 16.36
N ALA A 137 4.96 0.66 16.92
CA ALA A 137 5.42 1.82 16.16
C ALA A 137 6.73 2.36 16.74
N LYS A 138 7.61 2.86 15.87
CA LYS A 138 8.86 3.53 16.25
C LYS A 138 9.17 4.64 15.23
N CYS A 139 9.23 5.88 15.71
CA CYS A 139 9.75 6.98 14.92
C CYS A 139 11.28 6.86 14.75
N VAL A 140 11.76 7.13 13.53
CA VAL A 140 13.19 7.19 13.21
C VAL A 140 13.61 8.52 12.59
N PHE A 141 12.66 9.34 12.15
CA PHE A 141 12.91 10.69 11.66
C PHE A 141 11.84 11.65 12.18
N HIS A 142 12.25 12.64 12.97
CA HIS A 142 11.36 13.57 13.67
C HIS A 142 11.80 15.01 13.44
N GLY A 143 10.87 15.89 13.23
CA GLY A 143 11.06 17.34 13.12
C GLY A 143 9.97 18.02 12.28
N PRO A 144 10.03 19.33 12.15
CA PRO A 144 11.01 20.23 12.79
C PRO A 144 10.80 20.30 14.31
N ILE A 145 11.89 20.12 15.05
CA ILE A 145 11.85 20.16 16.53
C ILE A 145 11.25 21.50 16.99
N ASP A 146 10.40 21.44 18.01
CA ASP A 146 9.67 22.60 18.55
C ASP A 146 8.76 23.30 17.53
N ARG A 147 8.47 22.64 16.41
CA ARG A 147 7.69 23.21 15.28
C ARG A 147 8.33 24.47 14.67
N ASP A 148 9.65 24.66 14.88
CA ASP A 148 10.38 25.83 14.36
C ASP A 148 10.73 25.62 12.87
N THR A 149 9.81 26.02 12.00
CA THR A 149 10.00 25.95 10.56
C THR A 149 10.88 27.09 10.01
N ALA A 150 11.22 28.07 10.83
CA ALA A 150 12.13 29.16 10.42
C ALA A 150 13.59 28.76 10.57
N ASN A 151 13.91 27.99 11.63
CA ASN A 151 15.24 27.44 11.90
C ASN A 151 15.13 25.94 12.21
N PRO A 152 14.72 25.14 11.24
CA PRO A 152 14.34 23.75 11.48
C PRO A 152 15.52 22.90 11.96
N LYS A 153 15.28 22.13 13.01
CA LYS A 153 16.18 21.10 13.51
C LYS A 153 15.49 19.76 13.42
N VAL A 154 16.26 18.72 13.16
CA VAL A 154 15.73 17.36 13.01
C VAL A 154 16.46 16.40 13.95
N ARG A 155 15.76 15.33 14.32
CA ARG A 155 16.34 14.15 14.99
C ARG A 155 16.18 12.96 14.07
N THR A 156 17.29 12.32 13.73
CA THR A 156 17.29 11.09 12.95
C THR A 156 17.94 9.98 13.76
N GLU A 157 17.28 8.82 13.80
CA GLU A 157 17.83 7.59 14.35
C GLU A 157 18.17 6.64 13.20
N PRO A 158 19.27 5.88 13.28
CA PRO A 158 19.55 4.84 12.29
C PRO A 158 18.45 3.79 12.32
N LEU A 159 18.11 3.26 11.15
CA LEU A 159 17.22 2.12 11.08
C LEU A 159 17.85 0.95 11.85
N PRO A 160 17.11 0.31 12.77
CA PRO A 160 17.63 -0.87 13.43
C PRO A 160 17.96 -1.96 12.40
N GLU A 161 19.08 -2.62 12.56
CA GLU A 161 19.46 -3.71 11.66
C GLU A 161 18.40 -4.81 11.70
N ASN A 162 18.00 -5.31 10.52
CA ASN A 162 17.01 -6.39 10.37
C ASN A 162 15.64 -6.11 11.04
N TRP A 163 15.25 -4.85 11.20
CA TRP A 163 14.00 -4.45 11.85
C TRP A 163 12.75 -5.13 11.24
N PHE A 164 12.83 -5.61 10.02
CA PHE A 164 11.76 -6.31 9.30
C PHE A 164 11.81 -7.85 9.46
N ALA A 165 12.84 -8.40 10.12
CA ALA A 165 12.99 -9.84 10.32
C ALA A 165 11.95 -10.41 11.28
N VAL A 166 11.64 -11.69 11.14
CA VAL A 166 10.61 -12.38 11.95
C VAL A 166 10.98 -12.39 13.42
N ASP A 167 12.25 -12.55 13.73
CA ASP A 167 12.84 -12.68 15.08
C ASP A 167 13.33 -11.37 15.69
N PHE A 168 13.10 -10.25 15.02
CA PHE A 168 13.46 -8.94 15.56
C PHE A 168 12.65 -8.63 16.83
N ASP A 169 13.36 -8.20 17.89
CA ASP A 169 12.77 -7.80 19.17
C ASP A 169 12.23 -6.36 19.10
N ASP A 170 10.92 -6.25 18.95
CA ASP A 170 10.20 -4.97 18.99
C ASP A 170 9.52 -4.68 20.34
N SER A 171 9.89 -5.41 21.39
CA SER A 171 9.26 -5.28 22.72
C SER A 171 9.36 -3.88 23.33
N LYS A 172 10.40 -3.13 22.95
CA LYS A 172 10.65 -1.75 23.41
C LYS A 172 9.94 -0.70 22.55
N TRP A 173 9.30 -1.08 21.45
CA TRP A 173 8.55 -0.15 20.63
C TRP A 173 7.21 0.15 21.28
N GLU A 174 6.73 1.35 21.10
CA GLU A 174 5.44 1.79 21.62
C GLU A 174 4.29 1.13 20.83
N ALA A 175 3.09 1.19 21.37
CA ALA A 175 1.90 0.88 20.62
C ALA A 175 1.65 2.00 19.60
N ALA A 176 1.17 1.66 18.42
CA ALA A 176 0.71 2.64 17.44
C ALA A 176 -0.47 3.44 18.01
N THR A 177 -0.55 4.71 17.65
CA THR A 177 -1.68 5.59 17.99
C THR A 177 -2.68 5.55 16.84
N GLU A 178 -3.95 5.34 17.17
CA GLU A 178 -5.04 5.45 16.20
C GLU A 178 -5.42 6.91 15.98
N TRP A 179 -5.58 7.27 14.72
CA TRP A 179 -6.00 8.61 14.31
C TRP A 179 -7.32 8.55 13.54
N SER A 180 -8.09 9.62 13.62
CA SER A 180 -9.34 9.69 12.87
C SER A 180 -9.10 10.03 11.39
N GLU A 181 -9.98 9.54 10.52
CA GLU A 181 -9.97 9.90 9.10
C GLU A 181 -10.10 11.43 8.91
N GLU A 182 -10.87 12.10 9.78
CA GLU A 182 -10.99 13.56 9.77
C GLU A 182 -9.64 14.25 10.01
N ARG A 183 -8.78 13.68 10.88
CA ARG A 183 -7.46 14.24 11.18
C ARG A 183 -6.45 13.96 10.07
N ILE A 184 -6.48 12.78 9.46
CA ILE A 184 -5.59 12.37 8.36
C ILE A 184 -5.98 13.06 7.04
N GLN A 185 -7.27 13.27 6.80
CA GLN A 185 -7.81 13.85 5.55
C GLN A 185 -7.30 13.14 4.28
N PRO A 186 -7.43 11.80 4.20
CA PRO A 186 -6.88 11.05 3.08
C PRO A 186 -7.42 11.54 1.74
N LYS A 187 -6.61 11.42 0.69
CA LYS A 187 -6.96 11.86 -0.66
C LYS A 187 -7.43 10.66 -1.50
N GLN A 188 -8.03 10.95 -2.65
CA GLN A 188 -8.25 9.91 -3.65
C GLN A 188 -6.89 9.24 -4.01
N PRO A 189 -6.85 7.90 -4.21
CA PRO A 189 -7.99 6.99 -4.39
C PRO A 189 -8.47 6.27 -3.10
N TYR A 190 -8.14 6.74 -1.90
CA TYR A 190 -8.52 6.08 -0.63
C TYR A 190 -9.99 5.68 -0.59
N TYR A 191 -10.90 6.60 -0.94
CA TYR A 191 -12.36 6.42 -0.89
C TYR A 191 -12.91 5.42 -1.93
N GLU A 192 -12.09 4.94 -2.84
CA GLU A 192 -12.45 3.92 -3.82
C GLU A 192 -12.20 2.49 -3.30
N HIS A 193 -11.62 2.37 -2.10
CA HIS A 193 -11.24 1.10 -1.50
C HIS A 193 -11.94 0.84 -0.16
N ASP A 194 -12.11 -0.44 0.18
CA ASP A 194 -12.73 -0.85 1.43
C ASP A 194 -11.70 -1.01 2.56
N PHE A 195 -11.58 0.00 3.40
CA PHE A 195 -10.80 -0.05 4.64
C PHE A 195 -11.67 -0.24 5.89
N LYS A 196 -12.94 -0.63 5.75
CA LYS A 196 -13.85 -0.82 6.88
C LYS A 196 -13.26 -1.78 7.91
N GLY A 197 -13.19 -1.32 9.17
CA GLY A 197 -12.63 -2.07 10.30
C GLY A 197 -11.16 -1.78 10.57
N ALA A 198 -10.40 -1.28 9.60
CA ALA A 198 -9.06 -0.77 9.83
C ALA A 198 -9.08 0.62 10.47
N ARG A 199 -8.01 0.98 11.16
CA ARG A 199 -7.77 2.29 11.73
C ARG A 199 -6.54 2.91 11.10
N TRP A 200 -6.56 4.21 10.90
CA TRP A 200 -5.35 4.96 10.62
C TRP A 200 -4.44 4.90 11.82
N ILE A 201 -3.18 4.55 11.60
CA ILE A 201 -2.17 4.47 12.65
C ILE A 201 -0.96 5.33 12.32
N TRP A 202 -0.37 5.87 13.37
CA TRP A 202 0.92 6.54 13.38
C TRP A 202 1.53 6.43 14.77
N THR A 203 2.53 7.25 15.09
CA THR A 203 2.98 7.46 16.47
C THR A 203 2.04 8.42 17.21
N GLY A 204 2.35 8.77 18.44
CA GLY A 204 1.62 9.79 19.20
C GLY A 204 1.81 11.22 18.67
N ASP A 205 2.76 11.44 17.76
CA ASP A 205 3.01 12.74 17.12
C ASP A 205 2.84 12.61 15.61
N LEU A 206 1.64 12.96 15.14
CA LEU A 206 1.28 12.85 13.73
C LEU A 206 2.00 13.88 12.84
N ASP A 207 2.33 15.02 13.41
CA ASP A 207 2.81 16.18 12.67
C ASP A 207 4.34 16.19 12.51
N LEU A 208 5.07 15.64 13.48
CA LEU A 208 6.52 15.78 13.53
C LEU A 208 7.27 14.47 13.35
N ASP A 209 6.60 13.33 13.44
CA ASP A 209 7.20 12.03 13.20
C ASP A 209 7.07 11.65 11.72
N ASN A 210 8.10 11.96 10.93
CA ASN A 210 8.05 11.89 9.46
C ASN A 210 8.45 10.53 8.86
N THR A 211 9.10 9.67 9.65
CA THR A 211 9.38 8.29 9.22
C THR A 211 9.13 7.36 10.40
N VAL A 212 8.21 6.44 10.20
CA VAL A 212 7.75 5.52 11.24
C VAL A 212 7.89 4.08 10.76
N LEU A 213 8.44 3.25 11.63
CA LEU A 213 8.46 1.80 11.47
C LEU A 213 7.27 1.21 12.21
N PHE A 214 6.54 0.32 11.56
CA PHE A 214 5.46 -0.44 12.17
C PHE A 214 5.75 -1.93 12.14
N ARG A 215 5.28 -2.65 13.15
CA ARG A 215 5.36 -4.12 13.18
C ARG A 215 4.10 -4.72 13.79
N LYS A 216 3.72 -5.88 13.26
CA LYS A 216 2.62 -6.69 13.78
C LYS A 216 2.88 -8.16 13.49
N ARG A 217 2.69 -9.01 14.49
CA ARG A 217 2.66 -10.46 14.34
C ARG A 217 1.23 -10.94 14.39
N ILE A 218 0.84 -11.70 13.38
CA ILE A 218 -0.49 -12.29 13.22
C ILE A 218 -0.40 -13.78 13.50
N GLU A 219 -1.08 -14.22 14.53
CA GLU A 219 -1.24 -15.64 14.86
C GLU A 219 -2.59 -16.13 14.32
N LYS A 220 -2.57 -17.23 13.59
CA LYS A 220 -3.79 -17.94 13.14
C LYS A 220 -3.56 -19.44 13.28
N PRO A 221 -3.61 -19.97 14.49
CA PRO A 221 -3.26 -21.38 14.74
C PRO A 221 -4.14 -22.38 13.99
N ASP A 222 -5.38 -21.99 13.68
CA ASP A 222 -6.33 -22.82 12.95
C ASP A 222 -6.22 -22.72 11.43
N ALA A 223 -5.35 -21.83 10.92
CA ALA A 223 -5.15 -21.67 9.48
C ALA A 223 -4.45 -22.90 8.90
N LYS A 224 -5.15 -23.61 8.02
CA LYS A 224 -4.60 -24.79 7.33
C LYS A 224 -4.10 -24.41 5.94
N ARG A 225 -2.80 -24.58 5.73
CA ARG A 225 -2.19 -24.42 4.42
C ARG A 225 -2.55 -25.60 3.52
N ARG A 226 -3.14 -25.34 2.36
CA ARG A 226 -3.50 -26.35 1.38
C ARG A 226 -2.29 -26.89 0.61
N TRP A 227 -1.36 -26.01 0.24
CA TRP A 227 -0.18 -26.37 -0.55
C TRP A 227 0.92 -26.98 0.29
N THR A 228 1.66 -27.93 -0.29
CA THR A 228 2.79 -28.62 0.33
C THR A 228 4.13 -28.10 -0.18
N THR A 229 4.14 -27.38 -1.29
CA THR A 229 5.33 -26.77 -1.88
C THR A 229 4.99 -25.45 -2.58
N LYS A 230 5.97 -24.58 -2.70
CA LYS A 230 5.92 -23.37 -3.53
C LYS A 230 7.26 -23.22 -4.30
N PRO A 231 7.31 -22.49 -5.41
CA PRO A 231 8.57 -22.22 -6.12
C PRO A 231 9.60 -21.59 -5.18
N ASP A 232 10.83 -22.02 -5.30
CA ASP A 232 11.97 -21.32 -4.74
C ASP A 232 12.39 -20.22 -5.72
N LEU A 233 12.03 -18.99 -5.40
CA LEU A 233 12.30 -17.84 -6.26
C LEU A 233 13.76 -17.36 -6.11
N ASP A 234 14.46 -17.77 -5.05
CA ASP A 234 15.85 -17.38 -4.84
C ASP A 234 16.80 -18.13 -5.83
N THR A 235 16.42 -19.37 -6.19
CA THR A 235 17.17 -20.18 -7.16
C THR A 235 16.72 -19.99 -8.61
N ALA A 236 15.49 -19.53 -8.83
CA ALA A 236 14.95 -19.24 -10.16
C ALA A 236 15.23 -17.80 -10.61
N GLY A 237 15.86 -17.01 -9.79
CA GLY A 237 16.08 -15.60 -10.04
C GLY A 237 16.96 -15.33 -11.27
N PRO A 238 16.67 -14.24 -12.01
CA PRO A 238 17.58 -13.78 -13.05
C PRO A 238 18.92 -13.38 -12.43
N THR A 239 19.96 -13.52 -13.23
CA THR A 239 21.28 -12.98 -12.92
C THR A 239 21.14 -11.50 -12.53
N PRO A 240 21.80 -11.04 -11.45
CA PRO A 240 21.73 -9.63 -11.06
C PRO A 240 22.07 -8.73 -12.25
N VAL A 241 21.21 -7.78 -12.51
CA VAL A 241 21.50 -6.71 -13.46
C VAL A 241 22.64 -5.90 -12.85
N LYS A 242 23.79 -5.87 -13.54
CA LYS A 242 24.95 -5.07 -13.14
C LYS A 242 24.70 -3.59 -13.42
#